data_52abf4a15f658b7dad5e9b921d807a6e
#
_entry.id   52abf4a15f658b7dad5e9b921d807a6e
#
_cell.length_a   1.000
_cell.length_b   1.000
_cell.length_c   1.000
_cell.angle_alpha   90.00
_cell.angle_beta   90.00
_cell.angle_gamma   90.00
#
_symmetry.space_group_name_H-M   'P 1'
#
loop_
_entity.id
_entity.type
_entity.pdbx_description
1 polymer ?
#
loop_
_entity_poly.entity_id
_entity_poly.type
_entity_poly.pdbx_seq_one_letter_code
_entity_poly.pdbx_strand_id
1 'polypeptide(L)'
;LTDDERLIVKRNLGFFVTADSLAANNIVLGTYRHITAPECRQYLLRQAFEEAVHTHTFQYIVESLGLDEGELFNMYREVPSITDKAAWALKHTQHLDDADFRTGTPEADQAFLRDLVAFYVIFEGMWFYTGFAQILSLGRRNKMVGIAEQYQYILRDESIHLNFGIDVINQIMIENPHLWTRA
;
A
#
# COMPACT_ATOMS: atom_id res chain seq x y z
N LEU A 1 -13.91 -16.06 -17.88
CA LEU A 1 -14.30 -14.73 -17.39
C LEU A 1 -15.27 -14.09 -18.39
N THR A 2 -16.27 -13.36 -17.89
CA THR A 2 -17.05 -12.40 -18.70
C THR A 2 -16.19 -11.18 -19.02
N ASP A 3 -16.65 -10.29 -19.91
CA ASP A 3 -15.91 -9.07 -20.22
C ASP A 3 -15.80 -8.14 -19.00
N ASP A 4 -16.85 -8.05 -18.19
CA ASP A 4 -16.82 -7.29 -16.93
C ASP A 4 -15.80 -7.88 -15.92
N GLU A 5 -15.75 -9.20 -15.80
CA GLU A 5 -14.77 -9.87 -14.94
C GLU A 5 -13.34 -9.65 -15.43
N ARG A 6 -13.11 -9.67 -16.76
CA ARG A 6 -11.81 -9.34 -17.35
C ARG A 6 -11.41 -7.90 -17.05
N LEU A 7 -12.36 -6.97 -17.16
CA LEU A 7 -12.13 -5.55 -16.85
C LEU A 7 -11.79 -5.35 -15.37
N ILE A 8 -12.47 -6.05 -14.46
CA ILE A 8 -12.17 -6.02 -13.02
C ILE A 8 -10.74 -6.50 -12.77
N VAL A 9 -10.36 -7.67 -13.31
CA VAL A 9 -9.01 -8.22 -13.14
C VAL A 9 -7.96 -7.22 -13.67
N LYS A 10 -8.16 -6.68 -14.87
CA LYS A 10 -7.23 -5.77 -15.51
C LYS A 10 -7.03 -4.48 -14.71
N ARG A 11 -8.11 -3.85 -14.25
CA ARG A 11 -8.05 -2.64 -13.43
C ARG A 11 -7.46 -2.89 -12.04
N ASN A 12 -7.76 -4.04 -11.46
CA ASN A 12 -7.20 -4.47 -10.20
C ASN A 12 -5.68 -4.59 -10.28
N LEU A 13 -5.17 -5.31 -11.28
CA LEU A 13 -3.74 -5.43 -11.54
C LEU A 13 -3.09 -4.07 -11.82
N GLY A 14 -3.73 -3.24 -12.66
CA GLY A 14 -3.24 -1.88 -12.96
C GLY A 14 -3.15 -0.96 -11.72
N PHE A 15 -3.97 -1.21 -10.70
CA PHE A 15 -3.83 -0.53 -9.40
C PHE A 15 -2.62 -1.08 -8.63
N PHE A 16 -2.52 -2.39 -8.44
CA PHE A 16 -1.49 -2.99 -7.58
C PHE A 16 -0.06 -2.84 -8.12
N VAL A 17 0.16 -2.94 -9.44
CA VAL A 17 1.51 -2.76 -10.02
C VAL A 17 2.11 -1.36 -9.73
N THR A 18 1.27 -0.37 -9.44
CA THR A 18 1.71 0.98 -9.04
C THR A 18 1.72 1.14 -7.52
N ALA A 19 0.70 0.60 -6.85
CA ALA A 19 0.47 0.80 -5.43
C ALA A 19 1.62 0.27 -4.56
N ASP A 20 2.09 -0.95 -4.80
CA ASP A 20 3.16 -1.57 -4.02
C ASP A 20 4.51 -0.84 -4.21
N SER A 21 4.75 -0.30 -5.40
CA SER A 21 5.93 0.56 -5.62
C SER A 21 5.85 1.85 -4.82
N LEU A 22 4.66 2.46 -4.70
CA LEU A 22 4.46 3.63 -3.84
C LEU A 22 4.62 3.28 -2.35
N ALA A 23 4.12 2.10 -1.95
CA ALA A 23 4.27 1.59 -0.59
C ALA A 23 5.75 1.42 -0.21
N ALA A 24 6.52 0.71 -1.03
CA ALA A 24 7.95 0.52 -0.81
C ALA A 24 8.70 1.86 -0.69
N ASN A 25 8.41 2.82 -1.56
CA ASN A 25 9.02 4.14 -1.52
C ASN A 25 8.65 4.89 -0.22
N ASN A 26 7.39 4.90 0.19
CA ASN A 26 6.96 5.55 1.44
C ASN A 26 7.64 4.94 2.66
N ILE A 27 7.83 3.63 2.70
CA ILE A 27 8.52 2.95 3.80
C ILE A 27 9.99 3.38 3.84
N VAL A 28 10.72 3.27 2.74
CA VAL A 28 12.18 3.43 2.69
C VAL A 28 12.60 4.89 2.75
N LEU A 29 11.95 5.75 1.97
CA LEU A 29 12.32 7.16 1.84
C LEU A 29 11.68 8.04 2.92
N GLY A 30 10.48 7.69 3.38
CA GLY A 30 9.71 8.42 4.36
C GLY A 30 9.80 7.82 5.77
N THR A 31 8.97 6.85 6.06
CA THR A 31 8.69 6.34 7.41
C THR A 31 9.95 5.88 8.16
N TYR A 32 10.83 5.12 7.49
CA TYR A 32 12.02 4.53 8.11
C TYR A 32 12.93 5.54 8.81
N ARG A 33 13.06 6.74 8.26
CA ARG A 33 13.95 7.79 8.84
C ARG A 33 13.45 8.32 10.17
N HIS A 34 12.15 8.29 10.40
CA HIS A 34 11.51 8.91 11.56
C HIS A 34 11.23 7.92 12.69
N ILE A 35 11.29 6.63 12.43
CA ILE A 35 11.20 5.59 13.46
C ILE A 35 12.58 5.32 14.05
N THR A 36 12.71 5.41 15.37
CA THR A 36 14.00 5.26 16.07
C THR A 36 14.16 3.89 16.74
N ALA A 37 13.07 3.20 17.07
CA ALA A 37 13.10 1.87 17.69
C ALA A 37 13.75 0.85 16.74
N PRO A 38 14.86 0.19 17.13
CA PRO A 38 15.61 -0.69 16.22
C PRO A 38 14.79 -1.86 15.69
N GLU A 39 13.94 -2.46 16.51
CA GLU A 39 13.04 -3.56 16.15
C GLU A 39 12.00 -3.13 15.12
N CYS A 40 11.43 -1.94 15.25
CA CYS A 40 10.52 -1.39 14.28
C CYS A 40 11.22 -1.11 12.94
N ARG A 41 12.46 -0.62 12.99
CA ARG A 41 13.28 -0.39 11.77
C ARG A 41 13.61 -1.68 11.06
N GLN A 42 13.92 -2.76 11.79
CA GLN A 42 14.13 -4.09 11.22
C GLN A 42 12.86 -4.57 10.50
N TYR A 43 11.71 -4.38 11.13
CA TYR A 43 10.44 -4.76 10.51
C TYR A 43 10.13 -3.92 9.26
N LEU A 44 10.34 -2.61 9.28
CA LEU A 44 10.15 -1.75 8.10
C LEU A 44 11.00 -2.19 6.89
N LEU A 45 12.24 -2.64 7.12
CA LEU A 45 13.07 -3.23 6.06
C LEU A 45 12.47 -4.54 5.53
N ARG A 46 11.91 -5.36 6.41
CA ARG A 46 11.21 -6.57 6.00
C ARG A 46 9.97 -6.25 5.19
N GLN A 47 9.15 -5.31 5.64
CA GLN A 47 7.96 -4.85 4.92
C GLN A 47 8.33 -4.33 3.53
N ALA A 48 9.33 -3.46 3.42
CA ALA A 48 9.79 -2.95 2.12
C ALA A 48 10.27 -4.06 1.17
N PHE A 49 10.88 -5.12 1.69
CA PHE A 49 11.24 -6.30 0.92
C PHE A 49 9.99 -7.05 0.43
N GLU A 50 8.98 -7.22 1.28
CA GLU A 50 7.72 -7.88 0.90
C GLU A 50 7.00 -7.10 -0.19
N GLU A 51 6.95 -5.76 -0.12
CA GLU A 51 6.39 -4.91 -1.18
C GLU A 51 7.12 -5.11 -2.53
N ALA A 52 8.44 -5.28 -2.50
CA ALA A 52 9.21 -5.58 -3.72
C ALA A 52 8.84 -6.96 -4.29
N VAL A 53 8.61 -7.96 -3.44
CA VAL A 53 8.14 -9.30 -3.83
C VAL A 53 6.72 -9.23 -4.39
N HIS A 54 5.83 -8.44 -3.78
CA HIS A 54 4.46 -8.22 -4.27
C HIS A 54 4.47 -7.57 -5.66
N THR A 55 5.25 -6.51 -5.85
CA THR A 55 5.44 -5.86 -7.15
C THR A 55 5.87 -6.87 -8.23
N HIS A 56 6.88 -7.69 -7.92
CA HIS A 56 7.34 -8.73 -8.86
C HIS A 56 6.25 -9.78 -9.13
N THR A 57 5.48 -10.15 -8.11
CA THR A 57 4.37 -11.10 -8.26
C THR A 57 3.30 -10.55 -9.19
N PHE A 58 2.93 -9.27 -9.08
CA PHE A 58 1.97 -8.64 -9.98
C PHE A 58 2.48 -8.56 -11.42
N GLN A 59 3.77 -8.25 -11.63
CA GLN A 59 4.39 -8.31 -12.94
C GLN A 59 4.29 -9.70 -13.56
N TYR A 60 4.65 -10.73 -12.79
CA TYR A 60 4.54 -12.12 -13.24
C TYR A 60 3.10 -12.54 -13.57
N ILE A 61 2.10 -12.07 -12.81
CA ILE A 61 0.69 -12.31 -13.12
C ILE A 61 0.30 -11.66 -14.44
N VAL A 62 0.71 -10.40 -14.69
CA VAL A 62 0.44 -9.68 -15.94
C VAL A 62 1.02 -10.43 -17.14
N GLU A 63 2.28 -10.84 -17.07
CA GLU A 63 2.95 -11.65 -18.09
C GLU A 63 2.23 -12.99 -18.33
N SER A 64 1.88 -13.70 -17.25
CA SER A 64 1.21 -15.00 -17.31
C SER A 64 -0.18 -14.94 -17.96
N LEU A 65 -0.83 -13.80 -17.88
CA LEU A 65 -2.13 -13.56 -18.51
C LEU A 65 -2.01 -13.07 -19.96
N GLY A 66 -0.80 -12.77 -20.42
CA GLY A 66 -0.56 -12.18 -21.74
C GLY A 66 -1.18 -10.78 -21.90
N LEU A 67 -1.27 -10.03 -20.80
CA LEU A 67 -1.76 -8.65 -20.80
C LEU A 67 -0.66 -7.69 -21.27
N ASP A 68 -1.07 -6.58 -21.87
CA ASP A 68 -0.14 -5.53 -22.27
C ASP A 68 0.40 -4.80 -21.02
N GLU A 69 1.68 -4.98 -20.74
CA GLU A 69 2.35 -4.39 -19.59
C GLU A 69 2.32 -2.86 -19.64
N GLY A 70 2.56 -2.30 -20.83
CA GLY A 70 2.56 -0.86 -21.02
C GLY A 70 1.20 -0.24 -20.71
N GLU A 71 0.10 -0.91 -21.12
CA GLU A 71 -1.25 -0.49 -20.77
C GLU A 71 -1.50 -0.53 -19.26
N LEU A 72 -1.13 -1.64 -18.59
CA LEU A 72 -1.35 -1.79 -17.16
C LEU A 72 -0.52 -0.80 -16.34
N PHE A 73 0.77 -0.65 -16.65
CA PHE A 73 1.64 0.30 -15.97
C PHE A 73 1.27 1.76 -16.20
N ASN A 74 0.53 2.09 -17.28
CA ASN A 74 0.02 3.44 -17.52
C ASN A 74 -1.35 3.72 -16.92
N MET A 75 -2.04 2.74 -16.35
CA MET A 75 -3.38 2.93 -15.79
C MET A 75 -3.46 3.99 -14.69
N TYR A 76 -2.38 4.22 -13.94
CA TYR A 76 -2.35 5.29 -12.95
C TYR A 76 -2.44 6.70 -13.56
N ARG A 77 -2.24 6.83 -14.88
CA ARG A 77 -2.42 8.09 -15.64
C ARG A 77 -3.74 8.13 -16.42
N GLU A 78 -4.23 6.98 -16.85
CA GLU A 78 -5.33 6.87 -17.82
C GLU A 78 -6.66 6.49 -17.16
N VAL A 79 -6.65 5.79 -16.03
CA VAL A 79 -7.87 5.36 -15.34
C VAL A 79 -8.13 6.28 -14.14
N PRO A 80 -9.16 7.17 -14.22
CA PRO A 80 -9.38 8.21 -13.21
C PRO A 80 -9.39 7.70 -11.77
N SER A 81 -10.06 6.57 -11.50
CA SER A 81 -10.12 6.01 -10.14
C SER A 81 -8.78 5.52 -9.60
N ILE A 82 -7.85 5.11 -10.47
CA ILE A 82 -6.49 4.72 -10.08
C ILE A 82 -5.63 5.99 -9.93
N THR A 83 -5.75 6.93 -10.86
CA THR A 83 -5.08 8.23 -10.81
C THR A 83 -5.39 8.98 -9.52
N ASP A 84 -6.67 9.06 -9.15
CA ASP A 84 -7.13 9.77 -7.95
C ASP A 84 -6.57 9.13 -6.67
N LYS A 85 -6.52 7.79 -6.60
CA LYS A 85 -5.91 7.08 -5.47
C LYS A 85 -4.41 7.32 -5.37
N ALA A 86 -3.68 7.23 -6.49
CA ALA A 86 -2.24 7.50 -6.52
C ALA A 86 -1.94 8.96 -6.13
N ALA A 87 -2.69 9.92 -6.66
CA ALA A 87 -2.54 11.33 -6.32
C ALA A 87 -2.85 11.59 -4.85
N TRP A 88 -3.89 10.96 -4.32
CA TRP A 88 -4.23 11.08 -2.89
C TRP A 88 -3.12 10.50 -2.00
N ALA A 89 -2.62 9.30 -2.32
CA ALA A 89 -1.53 8.69 -1.57
C ALA A 89 -0.30 9.61 -1.56
N LEU A 90 0.17 10.06 -2.72
CA LEU A 90 1.31 10.96 -2.84
C LEU A 90 1.09 12.27 -2.06
N LYS A 91 -0.11 12.86 -2.13
CA LYS A 91 -0.42 14.10 -1.39
C LYS A 91 -0.20 13.96 0.12
N HIS A 92 -0.46 12.77 0.67
CA HIS A 92 -0.36 12.53 2.11
C HIS A 92 0.99 11.96 2.54
N THR A 93 1.79 11.41 1.64
CA THR A 93 3.02 10.70 1.98
C THR A 93 4.29 11.37 1.47
N GLN A 94 4.27 12.02 0.32
CA GLN A 94 5.47 12.53 -0.34
C GLN A 94 6.25 13.59 0.45
N HIS A 95 5.60 14.30 1.39
CA HIS A 95 6.31 15.29 2.21
C HIS A 95 7.36 14.66 3.15
N LEU A 96 7.22 13.37 3.48
CA LEU A 96 8.22 12.64 4.24
C LEU A 96 9.48 12.34 3.44
N ASP A 97 9.40 12.38 2.11
CA ASP A 97 10.55 12.17 1.23
C ASP A 97 11.45 13.42 1.18
N ASP A 98 10.95 14.57 1.63
CA ASP A 98 11.74 15.80 1.73
C ASP A 98 12.94 15.55 2.65
N ALA A 99 14.14 15.84 2.11
CA ALA A 99 15.38 15.67 2.85
C ALA A 99 15.46 16.56 4.11
N ASP A 100 14.73 17.66 4.12
CA ASP A 100 14.70 18.63 5.22
C ASP A 100 13.55 18.40 6.21
N PHE A 101 12.59 17.50 5.88
CA PHE A 101 11.52 17.16 6.83
C PHE A 101 12.10 16.50 8.09
N ARG A 102 11.71 16.99 9.25
CA ARG A 102 12.11 16.45 10.57
C ARG A 102 10.91 16.45 11.50
N THR A 103 10.76 15.36 12.25
CA THR A 103 9.89 15.29 13.42
C THR A 103 10.52 16.06 14.61
N GLY A 104 9.72 16.36 15.63
CA GLY A 104 10.15 17.06 16.85
C GLY A 104 9.50 18.42 17.03
N THR A 105 8.59 18.84 16.15
CA THR A 105 7.66 19.93 16.38
C THR A 105 6.23 19.43 16.32
N PRO A 106 5.25 20.02 17.04
CA PRO A 106 3.87 19.56 17.03
C PRO A 106 3.27 19.41 15.63
N GLU A 107 3.58 20.34 14.73
CA GLU A 107 3.08 20.34 13.35
C GLU A 107 3.69 19.20 12.52
N ALA A 108 4.99 18.97 12.63
CA ALA A 108 5.69 17.91 11.91
C ALA A 108 5.29 16.53 12.46
N ASP A 109 5.16 16.41 13.79
CA ASP A 109 4.75 15.17 14.43
C ASP A 109 3.30 14.80 14.06
N GLN A 110 2.39 15.79 13.99
CA GLN A 110 1.05 15.58 13.48
C GLN A 110 1.03 15.22 11.99
N ALA A 111 1.90 15.82 11.17
CA ALA A 111 2.01 15.47 9.76
C ALA A 111 2.47 14.01 9.60
N PHE A 112 3.47 13.60 10.36
CA PHE A 112 3.95 12.22 10.38
C PHE A 112 2.87 11.23 10.84
N LEU A 113 2.15 11.54 11.90
CA LEU A 113 1.04 10.69 12.37
C LEU A 113 -0.07 10.56 11.32
N ARG A 114 -0.43 11.66 10.64
CA ARG A 114 -1.41 11.63 9.53
C ARG A 114 -0.94 10.77 8.37
N ASP A 115 0.35 10.82 8.04
CA ASP A 115 0.94 9.95 7.03
C ASP A 115 0.80 8.47 7.40
N LEU A 116 1.17 8.10 8.63
CA LEU A 116 1.02 6.72 9.09
C LEU A 116 -0.43 6.23 9.00
N VAL A 117 -1.40 7.06 9.39
CA VAL A 117 -2.83 6.73 9.27
C VAL A 117 -3.25 6.61 7.80
N ALA A 118 -2.82 7.54 6.95
CA ALA A 118 -3.13 7.51 5.53
C ALA A 118 -2.54 6.26 4.86
N PHE A 119 -1.31 5.92 5.19
CA PHE A 119 -0.60 4.79 4.61
C PHE A 119 -1.15 3.46 5.14
N TYR A 120 -1.03 3.20 6.43
CA TYR A 120 -1.39 1.89 6.98
C TYR A 120 -2.88 1.61 7.01
N VAL A 121 -3.72 2.59 7.42
CA VAL A 121 -5.14 2.34 7.63
C VAL A 121 -5.94 2.48 6.32
N ILE A 122 -5.66 3.51 5.53
CA ILE A 122 -6.45 3.79 4.32
C ILE A 122 -5.86 3.09 3.11
N PHE A 123 -4.58 3.27 2.86
CA PHE A 123 -3.94 2.72 1.67
C PHE A 123 -3.80 1.19 1.76
N GLU A 124 -3.05 0.66 2.71
CA GLU A 124 -2.89 -0.78 2.90
C GLU A 124 -4.15 -1.44 3.51
N GLY A 125 -4.75 -0.83 4.55
CA GLY A 125 -5.86 -1.45 5.29
C GLY A 125 -7.20 -1.44 4.53
N MET A 126 -7.54 -0.39 3.80
CA MET A 126 -8.82 -0.27 3.13
C MET A 126 -8.74 -0.57 1.62
N TRP A 127 -7.83 0.08 0.93
CA TRP A 127 -7.79 -0.05 -0.54
C TRP A 127 -7.24 -1.39 -1.00
N PHE A 128 -6.19 -1.90 -0.39
CA PHE A 128 -5.63 -3.22 -0.73
C PHE A 128 -6.66 -4.32 -0.47
N TYR A 129 -7.29 -4.31 0.71
CA TYR A 129 -8.30 -5.31 1.04
C TYR A 129 -9.54 -5.26 0.13
N THR A 130 -9.94 -4.08 -0.32
CA THR A 130 -10.97 -3.94 -1.34
C THR A 130 -10.55 -4.59 -2.66
N GLY A 131 -9.29 -4.42 -3.05
CA GLY A 131 -8.70 -5.08 -4.22
C GLY A 131 -8.63 -6.59 -4.08
N PHE A 132 -8.19 -7.08 -2.92
CA PHE A 132 -8.11 -8.52 -2.65
C PHE A 132 -9.49 -9.17 -2.72
N ALA A 133 -10.52 -8.56 -2.14
CA ALA A 133 -11.88 -9.07 -2.16
C ALA A 133 -12.40 -9.32 -3.59
N GLN A 134 -12.03 -8.48 -4.55
CA GLN A 134 -12.42 -8.64 -5.96
C GLN A 134 -11.87 -9.94 -6.55
N ILE A 135 -10.58 -10.19 -6.41
CA ILE A 135 -9.92 -11.38 -6.98
C ILE A 135 -10.30 -12.65 -6.21
N LEU A 136 -10.33 -12.58 -4.88
CA LEU A 136 -10.73 -13.73 -4.05
C LEU A 136 -12.19 -14.13 -4.31
N SER A 137 -13.07 -13.18 -4.65
CA SER A 137 -14.45 -13.49 -5.04
C SER A 137 -14.54 -14.30 -6.35
N LEU A 138 -13.60 -14.07 -7.29
CA LEU A 138 -13.46 -14.88 -8.50
C LEU A 138 -12.97 -16.29 -8.15
N GLY A 139 -11.95 -16.39 -7.28
CA GLY A 139 -11.42 -17.67 -6.80
C GLY A 139 -12.50 -18.55 -6.16
N ARG A 140 -13.38 -17.99 -5.35
CA ARG A 140 -14.52 -18.70 -4.75
C ARG A 140 -15.51 -19.26 -5.79
N ARG A 141 -15.53 -18.70 -6.98
CA ARG A 141 -16.34 -19.18 -8.11
C ARG A 141 -15.56 -20.05 -9.09
N ASN A 142 -14.41 -20.57 -8.65
CA ASN A 142 -13.52 -21.41 -9.44
C ASN A 142 -12.98 -20.72 -10.71
N LYS A 143 -12.79 -19.39 -10.63
CA LYS A 143 -12.21 -18.56 -11.68
C LYS A 143 -10.92 -17.94 -11.19
N MET A 144 -9.90 -17.88 -12.05
CA MET A 144 -8.60 -17.28 -11.71
C MET A 144 -7.95 -17.88 -10.45
N VAL A 145 -8.09 -19.18 -10.23
CA VAL A 145 -7.74 -19.88 -8.98
C VAL A 145 -6.26 -19.67 -8.62
N GLY A 146 -5.34 -19.77 -9.61
CA GLY A 146 -3.92 -19.57 -9.36
C GLY A 146 -3.59 -18.14 -8.93
N ILE A 147 -4.27 -17.14 -9.51
CA ILE A 147 -4.10 -15.74 -9.11
C ILE A 147 -4.70 -15.51 -7.72
N ALA A 148 -5.90 -16.04 -7.46
CA ALA A 148 -6.52 -15.96 -6.14
C ALA A 148 -5.63 -16.57 -5.05
N GLU A 149 -4.89 -17.63 -5.35
CA GLU A 149 -3.92 -18.23 -4.43
C GLU A 149 -2.74 -17.26 -4.16
N GLN A 150 -2.17 -16.62 -5.18
CA GLN A 150 -1.13 -15.61 -4.99
C GLN A 150 -1.62 -14.45 -4.12
N TYR A 151 -2.85 -13.97 -4.37
CA TYR A 151 -3.47 -12.92 -3.56
C TYR A 151 -3.68 -13.33 -2.09
N GLN A 152 -3.84 -14.61 -1.78
CA GLN A 152 -3.90 -15.09 -0.40
C GLN A 152 -2.55 -14.95 0.32
N TYR A 153 -1.43 -15.19 -0.38
CA TYR A 153 -0.10 -14.98 0.20
C TYR A 153 0.16 -13.51 0.45
N ILE A 154 -0.13 -12.66 -0.51
CA ILE A 154 -0.02 -11.19 -0.36
C ILE A 154 -0.90 -10.71 0.80
N LEU A 155 -2.18 -11.09 0.83
CA LEU A 155 -3.11 -10.74 1.91
C LEU A 155 -2.58 -11.09 3.31
N ARG A 156 -1.89 -12.20 3.43
CA ARG A 156 -1.27 -12.61 4.70
C ARG A 156 -0.19 -11.62 5.14
N ASP A 157 0.68 -11.21 4.21
CA ASP A 157 1.74 -10.26 4.48
C ASP A 157 1.13 -8.89 4.81
N GLU A 158 0.16 -8.42 4.03
CA GLU A 158 -0.58 -7.17 4.29
C GLU A 158 -1.31 -7.15 5.63
N SER A 159 -1.76 -8.30 6.13
CA SER A 159 -2.35 -8.39 7.48
C SER A 159 -1.34 -8.07 8.56
N ILE A 160 -0.07 -8.45 8.36
CA ILE A 160 1.01 -8.16 9.29
C ILE A 160 1.41 -6.68 9.18
N HIS A 161 1.49 -6.15 7.94
CA HIS A 161 1.77 -4.73 7.68
C HIS A 161 0.77 -3.82 8.39
N LEU A 162 -0.52 -4.06 8.18
CA LEU A 162 -1.60 -3.30 8.80
C LEU A 162 -1.54 -3.35 10.34
N ASN A 163 -1.38 -4.54 10.92
CA ASN A 163 -1.29 -4.68 12.38
C ASN A 163 -0.08 -3.94 12.95
N PHE A 164 1.09 -4.06 12.31
CA PHE A 164 2.27 -3.29 12.70
C PHE A 164 2.00 -1.78 12.65
N GLY A 165 1.40 -1.30 11.57
CA GLY A 165 1.07 0.11 11.42
C GLY A 165 0.11 0.61 12.50
N ILE A 166 -0.93 -0.17 12.83
CA ILE A 166 -1.86 0.14 13.91
C ILE A 166 -1.14 0.19 15.27
N ASP A 167 -0.25 -0.74 15.53
CA ASP A 167 0.50 -0.79 16.80
C ASP A 167 1.45 0.42 16.91
N VAL A 168 2.14 0.78 15.84
CA VAL A 168 3.01 1.98 15.79
C VAL A 168 2.19 3.25 16.01
N ILE A 169 1.06 3.41 15.33
CA ILE A 169 0.15 4.56 15.50
C ILE A 169 -0.31 4.66 16.96
N ASN A 170 -0.77 3.55 17.52
CA ASN A 170 -1.22 3.52 18.91
C ASN A 170 -0.11 3.87 19.89
N GLN A 171 1.11 3.34 19.67
CA GLN A 171 2.25 3.64 20.53
C GLN A 171 2.63 5.13 20.47
N ILE A 172 2.67 5.71 19.26
CA ILE A 172 2.92 7.15 19.09
C ILE A 172 1.87 7.99 19.82
N MET A 173 0.59 7.61 19.74
CA MET A 173 -0.49 8.31 20.44
C MET A 173 -0.40 8.19 21.97
N ILE A 174 0.05 7.04 22.49
CA ILE A 174 0.30 6.84 23.92
C ILE A 174 1.43 7.74 24.42
N GLU A 175 2.52 7.78 23.66
CA GLU A 175 3.69 8.60 24.01
C GLU A 175 3.44 10.10 23.82
N ASN A 176 2.55 10.47 22.88
CA ASN A 176 2.30 11.85 22.48
C ASN A 176 0.79 12.17 22.39
N PRO A 177 0.04 12.10 23.50
CA PRO A 177 -1.43 12.23 23.48
C PRO A 177 -1.90 13.61 22.98
N HIS A 178 -1.04 14.62 22.98
CA HIS A 178 -1.33 15.96 22.46
C HIS A 178 -1.41 16.03 20.92
N LEU A 179 -0.91 15.02 20.21
CA LEU A 179 -0.96 14.98 18.75
C LEU A 179 -2.36 14.62 18.21
N TRP A 180 -3.18 13.95 18.99
CA TRP A 180 -4.54 13.57 18.63
C TRP A 180 -5.52 14.67 19.01
N THR A 181 -5.72 15.64 18.12
CA THR A 181 -6.66 16.75 18.34
C THR A 181 -7.90 16.57 17.47
N ARG A 182 -9.06 17.05 17.99
CA ARG A 182 -10.23 17.28 17.13
C ARG A 182 -9.94 18.53 16.29
N ALA A 183 -9.50 18.34 15.05
CA ALA A 183 -9.40 19.42 14.07
C ALA A 183 -10.72 19.58 13.35
#